data_6c7f4884d3e14482d2fdd6bc1d764a0b
#
_entry.id   6c7f4884d3e14482d2fdd6bc1d764a0b
#
_cell.length_a   1.000
_cell.length_b   1.000
_cell.length_c   1.000
_cell.angle_alpha   90.00
_cell.angle_beta   90.00
_cell.angle_gamma   90.00
#
_symmetry.space_group_name_H-M   'P 1'
#
loop_
_entity.id
_entity.type
_entity.pdbx_description
1 polymer ?
#
loop_
_entity_poly.entity_id
_entity_poly.type
_entity_poly.pdbx_seq_one_letter_code
_entity_poly.pdbx_strand_id
1 'polypeptide(L)'
;MKMRFRCNAGHVFDGNEASQICPHCQTPLQLNDCGAIQLYRMGNMMGMAVGMGIYVDELPYGHIANKESIRIVLPYGAHKIHVTHTSTRACNDPIVTLTPEAPIAFMKARFGAMGFKIVVEPAKPEDMPPM
;
A
#
# COMPACT_ATOMS: atom_id res chain seq x y z
N MET A 1 -3.46 2.14 12.21
CA MET A 1 -2.99 1.99 10.81
C MET A 1 -4.16 1.59 9.94
N LYS A 2 -4.23 2.16 8.75
CA LYS A 2 -5.24 1.77 7.77
C LYS A 2 -4.95 0.37 7.24
N MET A 3 -5.97 -0.44 7.10
CA MET A 3 -5.87 -1.74 6.46
C MET A 3 -6.86 -1.80 5.30
N ARG A 4 -6.39 -2.30 4.17
CA ARG A 4 -7.19 -2.48 2.96
C ARG A 4 -7.06 -3.92 2.50
N PHE A 5 -8.16 -4.45 2.00
CA PHE A 5 -8.25 -5.82 1.51
C PHE A 5 -8.79 -5.82 0.09
N ARG A 6 -8.46 -6.86 -0.66
CA ARG A 6 -9.02 -7.08 -1.98
C ARG A 6 -9.61 -8.49 -2.04
N CYS A 7 -10.88 -8.59 -2.42
CA CYS A 7 -11.54 -9.89 -2.60
C CYS A 7 -11.17 -10.50 -3.96
N ASN A 8 -11.56 -11.76 -4.17
CA ASN A 8 -11.27 -12.47 -5.42
C ASN A 8 -11.94 -11.84 -6.64
N ALA A 9 -13.02 -11.08 -6.44
CA ALA A 9 -13.71 -10.36 -7.51
C ALA A 9 -13.08 -8.98 -7.80
N GLY A 10 -12.05 -8.59 -7.05
CA GLY A 10 -11.36 -7.32 -7.27
C GLY A 10 -11.92 -6.14 -6.48
N HIS A 11 -12.84 -6.37 -5.56
CA HIS A 11 -13.35 -5.30 -4.70
C HIS A 11 -12.32 -4.93 -3.62
N VAL A 12 -12.03 -3.64 -3.48
CA VAL A 12 -11.17 -3.10 -2.44
C VAL A 12 -12.05 -2.60 -1.30
N PHE A 13 -11.76 -3.01 -0.08
CA PHE A 13 -12.57 -2.63 1.07
C PHE A 13 -11.71 -2.42 2.32
N ASP A 14 -12.27 -1.66 3.27
CA ASP A 14 -11.66 -1.44 4.57
C ASP A 14 -11.93 -2.65 5.45
N GLY A 15 -10.95 -2.99 6.28
CA GLY A 15 -11.12 -4.07 7.22
C GLY A 15 -10.14 -3.96 8.37
N ASN A 16 -10.18 -4.96 9.22
CA ASN A 16 -9.25 -5.11 10.33
C ASN A 16 -8.99 -6.60 10.53
N GLU A 17 -8.17 -6.94 11.52
CA GLU A 17 -7.82 -8.34 11.78
C GLU A 17 -9.02 -9.20 12.16
N ALA A 18 -10.09 -8.59 12.67
CA ALA A 18 -11.28 -9.31 13.10
C ALA A 18 -12.35 -9.45 12.04
N SER A 19 -12.29 -8.67 10.97
CA SER A 19 -13.33 -8.66 9.94
C SER A 19 -12.72 -8.53 8.56
N GLN A 20 -12.72 -9.60 7.80
CA GLN A 20 -12.14 -9.69 6.46
C GLN A 20 -13.17 -10.22 5.46
N ILE A 21 -14.41 -9.83 5.63
CA ILE A 21 -15.50 -10.19 4.72
C ILE A 21 -15.75 -9.02 3.79
N CYS A 22 -15.68 -9.28 2.46
CA CYS A 22 -15.96 -8.24 1.48
C CYS A 22 -17.42 -7.77 1.61
N PRO A 23 -17.68 -6.47 1.82
CA PRO A 23 -19.05 -5.98 1.96
C PRO A 23 -19.85 -6.01 0.67
N HIS A 24 -19.19 -6.14 -0.47
CA HIS A 24 -19.86 -6.18 -1.78
C HIS A 24 -20.30 -7.58 -2.16
N CYS A 25 -19.49 -8.59 -1.93
CA CYS A 25 -19.83 -9.98 -2.29
C CYS A 25 -20.01 -10.88 -1.07
N GLN A 26 -19.80 -10.38 0.13
CA GLN A 26 -20.01 -11.08 1.40
C GLN A 26 -19.23 -12.40 1.52
N THR A 27 -18.12 -12.51 0.78
CA THR A 27 -17.26 -13.69 0.80
C THR A 27 -16.08 -13.45 1.71
N PRO A 28 -15.79 -14.35 2.66
CA PRO A 28 -14.61 -14.22 3.50
C PRO A 28 -13.33 -14.42 2.70
N LEU A 29 -12.28 -13.69 3.06
CA LEU A 29 -10.98 -13.83 2.44
C LEU A 29 -10.26 -15.08 2.95
N GLN A 30 -9.51 -15.72 2.06
CA GLN A 30 -8.64 -16.84 2.41
C GLN A 30 -7.27 -16.29 2.80
N LEU A 31 -7.14 -15.87 4.05
CA LEU A 31 -5.91 -15.20 4.53
C LEU A 31 -4.67 -16.09 4.45
N ASN A 32 -4.83 -17.42 4.45
CA ASN A 32 -3.69 -18.33 4.31
C ASN A 32 -3.01 -18.21 2.94
N ASP A 33 -3.72 -17.68 1.94
CA ASP A 33 -3.20 -17.47 0.59
C ASP A 33 -2.85 -16.01 0.33
N CYS A 34 -2.73 -15.20 1.39
CA CYS A 34 -2.48 -13.78 1.28
C CYS A 34 -1.25 -13.36 2.07
N GLY A 35 -0.53 -12.40 1.51
CA GLY A 35 0.47 -11.62 2.22
C GLY A 35 0.01 -10.18 2.38
N ALA A 36 0.95 -9.28 2.65
CA ALA A 36 0.63 -7.87 2.80
C ALA A 36 1.78 -6.99 2.34
N ILE A 37 1.44 -5.82 1.81
CA ILE A 37 2.38 -4.74 1.58
C ILE A 37 2.11 -3.70 2.67
N GLN A 38 3.14 -3.36 3.44
CA GLN A 38 3.06 -2.27 4.40
C GLN A 38 3.82 -1.09 3.83
N LEU A 39 3.08 -0.03 3.49
CA LEU A 39 3.62 1.15 2.83
C LEU A 39 3.59 2.33 3.80
N TYR A 40 4.72 2.96 3.99
CA TYR A 40 4.89 4.14 4.83
C TYR A 40 5.20 5.35 3.95
N ARG A 41 4.47 6.45 4.15
CA ARG A 41 4.81 7.74 3.53
C ARG A 41 5.78 8.47 4.42
N MET A 42 7.01 8.66 3.95
CA MET A 42 8.03 9.41 4.69
C MET A 42 7.61 10.85 4.87
N GLY A 43 7.91 11.40 6.06
CA GLY A 43 7.59 12.79 6.35
C GLY A 43 8.36 13.73 5.44
N ASN A 44 7.64 14.70 4.85
CA ASN A 44 8.21 15.71 3.98
C ASN A 44 7.34 16.96 4.08
N MET A 45 7.97 18.13 4.11
CA MET A 45 7.24 19.41 4.14
C MET A 45 6.57 19.71 2.81
N MET A 46 7.11 19.21 1.70
CA MET A 46 6.52 19.38 0.39
C MET A 46 5.26 18.51 0.26
N GLY A 47 4.13 19.14 -0.02
CA GLY A 47 2.88 18.43 -0.23
C GLY A 47 2.31 17.74 0.99
N MET A 48 2.73 18.12 2.20
CA MET A 48 2.31 17.46 3.44
C MET A 48 0.81 17.58 3.73
N ALA A 49 0.16 18.60 3.19
CA ALA A 49 -1.27 18.86 3.42
C ALA A 49 -2.17 17.99 2.53
N VAL A 50 -1.63 17.30 1.55
CA VAL A 50 -2.40 16.51 0.58
C VAL A 50 -1.97 15.05 0.67
N GLY A 51 -2.94 14.13 0.68
CA GLY A 51 -2.67 12.71 0.71
C GLY A 51 -2.06 12.20 -0.59
N MET A 52 -1.23 11.15 -0.49
CA MET A 52 -0.75 10.40 -1.65
C MET A 52 -1.74 9.30 -1.99
N GLY A 53 -2.16 9.23 -3.26
CA GLY A 53 -3.03 8.16 -3.75
C GLY A 53 -2.25 6.89 -3.99
N ILE A 54 -2.79 5.76 -3.54
CA ILE A 54 -2.14 4.45 -3.64
C ILE A 54 -2.90 3.59 -4.62
N TYR A 55 -2.17 3.03 -5.59
CA TYR A 55 -2.69 2.05 -6.55
C TYR A 55 -1.85 0.79 -6.48
N VAL A 56 -2.49 -0.35 -6.46
CA VAL A 56 -1.83 -1.65 -6.59
C VAL A 56 -2.53 -2.41 -7.70
N ASP A 57 -1.75 -2.89 -8.68
CA ASP A 57 -2.27 -3.57 -9.88
C ASP A 57 -3.36 -2.72 -10.57
N GLU A 58 -3.17 -1.39 -10.58
CA GLU A 58 -4.06 -0.41 -11.20
C GLU A 58 -5.40 -0.22 -10.48
N LEU A 59 -5.58 -0.81 -9.30
CA LEU A 59 -6.76 -0.62 -8.46
C LEU A 59 -6.47 0.39 -7.35
N PRO A 60 -7.39 1.33 -7.08
CA PRO A 60 -7.18 2.34 -6.03
C PRO A 60 -7.39 1.75 -4.64
N TYR A 61 -6.50 2.10 -3.72
CA TYR A 61 -6.56 1.66 -2.32
C TYR A 61 -6.70 2.82 -1.33
N GLY A 62 -6.98 4.02 -1.82
CA GLY A 62 -7.16 5.19 -0.98
C GLY A 62 -5.92 6.06 -0.93
N HIS A 63 -5.81 6.85 0.14
CA HIS A 63 -4.76 7.85 0.30
C HIS A 63 -4.07 7.68 1.63
N ILE A 64 -2.79 8.06 1.69
CA ILE A 64 -2.06 8.15 2.96
C ILE A 64 -1.58 9.57 3.17
N ALA A 65 -1.75 10.05 4.41
CA ALA A 65 -1.29 11.35 4.83
C ALA A 65 0.22 11.33 5.11
N ASN A 66 0.79 12.52 5.31
CA ASN A 66 2.19 12.66 5.68
C ASN A 66 2.50 11.83 6.93
N LYS A 67 3.56 11.03 6.89
CA LYS A 67 4.00 10.13 7.97
C LYS A 67 3.00 9.02 8.32
N GLU A 68 2.05 8.73 7.44
CA GLU A 68 1.05 7.68 7.66
C GLU A 68 1.48 6.38 6.98
N SER A 69 1.05 5.26 7.54
CA SER A 69 1.24 3.92 6.97
C SER A 69 -0.08 3.29 6.59
N ILE A 70 -0.03 2.42 5.58
CA ILE A 70 -1.17 1.59 5.19
C ILE A 70 -0.69 0.15 5.02
N ARG A 71 -1.51 -0.81 5.43
CA ARG A 71 -1.27 -2.22 5.16
C ARG A 71 -2.30 -2.72 4.16
N ILE A 72 -1.82 -3.28 3.05
CA ILE A 72 -2.66 -3.79 1.97
C ILE A 72 -2.50 -5.30 1.91
N VAL A 73 -3.57 -6.02 2.18
CA VAL A 73 -3.59 -7.49 2.17
C VAL A 73 -3.96 -7.96 0.78
N LEU A 74 -3.08 -8.77 0.18
CA LEU A 74 -3.17 -9.18 -1.22
C LEU A 74 -2.85 -10.66 -1.34
N PRO A 75 -3.37 -11.35 -2.38
CA PRO A 75 -2.93 -12.71 -2.69
C PRO A 75 -1.43 -12.78 -2.93
N TYR A 76 -0.81 -13.93 -2.67
CA TYR A 76 0.58 -14.14 -3.02
C TYR A 76 0.80 -13.93 -4.52
N GLY A 77 1.99 -13.50 -4.88
CA GLY A 77 2.35 -13.21 -6.27
C GLY A 77 2.96 -11.83 -6.43
N ALA A 78 3.17 -11.43 -7.66
CA ALA A 78 3.76 -10.15 -8.01
C ALA A 78 2.69 -9.06 -8.10
N HIS A 79 2.98 -7.91 -7.49
CA HIS A 79 2.07 -6.76 -7.47
C HIS A 79 2.83 -5.49 -7.82
N LYS A 80 2.24 -4.66 -8.68
CA LYS A 80 2.80 -3.38 -9.06
C LYS A 80 2.23 -2.28 -8.16
N ILE A 81 3.10 -1.45 -7.58
CA ILE A 81 2.71 -0.32 -6.77
C ILE A 81 2.86 0.96 -7.58
N HIS A 82 1.86 1.81 -7.56
CA HIS A 82 1.90 3.14 -8.16
C HIS A 82 1.35 4.15 -7.16
N VAL A 83 2.11 5.20 -6.89
CA VAL A 83 1.74 6.23 -5.92
C VAL A 83 1.70 7.58 -6.62
N THR A 84 0.64 8.33 -6.38
CA THR A 84 0.44 9.65 -6.98
C THR A 84 0.28 10.74 -5.94
N HIS A 85 0.53 11.97 -6.35
CA HIS A 85 0.27 13.18 -5.56
C HIS A 85 -0.28 14.24 -6.51
N THR A 86 -0.96 15.24 -5.99
CA THR A 86 -1.50 16.33 -6.83
C THR A 86 -0.40 17.06 -7.61
N SER A 87 0.82 17.10 -7.07
CA SER A 87 1.96 17.76 -7.72
C SER A 87 2.64 16.89 -8.77
N THR A 88 2.46 15.57 -8.74
CA THR A 88 3.09 14.65 -9.70
C THR A 88 2.35 13.33 -9.78
N ARG A 89 2.29 12.78 -10.98
CA ARG A 89 1.78 11.41 -11.21
C ARG A 89 2.88 10.46 -11.61
N ALA A 90 4.14 10.92 -11.62
CA ALA A 90 5.27 10.07 -11.96
C ALA A 90 5.70 9.25 -10.75
N CYS A 91 5.85 7.95 -10.96
CA CYS A 91 6.27 7.00 -9.93
C CYS A 91 7.13 5.92 -10.59
N ASN A 92 8.06 5.35 -9.82
CA ASN A 92 8.93 4.29 -10.34
C ASN A 92 8.23 2.94 -10.52
N ASP A 93 7.00 2.80 -10.03
CA ASP A 93 6.13 1.62 -10.20
C ASP A 93 6.84 0.29 -9.90
N PRO A 94 7.34 0.08 -8.66
CA PRO A 94 8.06 -1.15 -8.34
C PRO A 94 7.13 -2.36 -8.35
N ILE A 95 7.72 -3.50 -8.71
CA ILE A 95 7.04 -4.80 -8.57
C ILE A 95 7.48 -5.45 -7.27
N VAL A 96 6.52 -5.83 -6.45
CA VAL A 96 6.74 -6.48 -5.17
C VAL A 96 6.14 -7.88 -5.24
N THR A 97 6.93 -8.89 -4.90
CA THR A 97 6.47 -10.28 -4.89
C THR A 97 6.23 -10.73 -3.46
N LEU A 98 5.02 -11.19 -3.18
CA LEU A 98 4.64 -11.75 -1.88
C LEU A 98 4.65 -13.26 -1.97
N THR A 99 5.32 -13.92 -1.02
CA THR A 99 5.44 -15.37 -0.97
C THR A 99 5.22 -15.84 0.47
N PRO A 100 4.92 -17.16 0.68
CA PRO A 100 4.82 -17.68 2.04
C PRO A 100 6.10 -17.52 2.86
N GLU A 101 7.27 -17.50 2.20
CA GLU A 101 8.57 -17.28 2.84
C GLU A 101 8.82 -15.83 3.20
N ALA A 102 8.21 -14.91 2.43
CA ALA A 102 8.30 -13.46 2.64
C ALA A 102 6.90 -12.85 2.49
N PRO A 103 6.01 -13.07 3.47
CA PRO A 103 4.60 -12.71 3.33
C PRO A 103 4.33 -11.21 3.48
N ILE A 104 5.25 -10.47 4.10
CA ILE A 104 5.08 -9.03 4.29
C ILE A 104 6.23 -8.30 3.63
N ALA A 105 5.89 -7.36 2.74
CA ALA A 105 6.85 -6.47 2.10
C ALA A 105 6.73 -5.08 2.72
N PHE A 106 7.83 -4.58 3.26
CA PHE A 106 7.89 -3.22 3.83
C PHE A 106 8.43 -2.28 2.77
N MET A 107 7.65 -1.25 2.46
CA MET A 107 7.98 -0.26 1.45
C MET A 107 7.81 1.14 2.02
N LYS A 108 8.54 2.09 1.46
CA LYS A 108 8.40 3.51 1.82
C LYS A 108 8.22 4.34 0.56
N ALA A 109 7.35 5.35 0.64
CA ALA A 109 7.11 6.30 -0.44
C ALA A 109 7.68 7.67 -0.06
N ARG A 110 8.36 8.30 -1.00
CA ARG A 110 8.94 9.63 -0.81
C ARG A 110 8.93 10.39 -2.12
N PHE A 111 9.06 11.71 -2.04
CA PHE A 111 9.35 12.50 -3.23
C PHE A 111 10.79 12.25 -3.65
N GLY A 112 11.00 12.09 -4.95
CA GLY A 112 12.34 12.04 -5.52
C GLY A 112 12.99 13.41 -5.55
N ALA A 113 14.16 13.49 -6.19
CA ALA A 113 14.89 14.73 -6.30
C ALA A 113 14.01 15.84 -6.89
N MET A 114 13.98 17.01 -6.24
CA MET A 114 13.23 18.19 -6.66
C MET A 114 11.70 18.00 -6.76
N GLY A 115 11.16 16.89 -6.24
CA GLY A 115 9.72 16.64 -6.21
C GLY A 115 9.08 16.30 -7.55
N PHE A 116 9.86 15.98 -8.58
CA PHE A 116 9.31 15.66 -9.90
C PHE A 116 8.77 14.23 -10.02
N LYS A 117 9.04 13.37 -9.05
CA LYS A 117 8.70 11.96 -9.12
C LYS A 117 8.52 11.41 -7.71
N ILE A 118 7.59 10.48 -7.56
CA ILE A 118 7.46 9.73 -6.32
C ILE A 118 8.27 8.45 -6.46
N VAL A 119 9.07 8.15 -5.44
CA VAL A 119 9.88 6.93 -5.40
C VAL A 119 9.35 6.04 -4.29
N VAL A 120 8.96 4.82 -4.67
CA VAL A 120 8.58 3.77 -3.75
C VAL A 120 9.72 2.75 -3.74
N GLU A 121 10.28 2.50 -2.56
CA GLU A 121 11.46 1.66 -2.43
C GLU A 121 11.34 0.73 -1.22
N PRO A 122 12.07 -0.40 -1.21
CA PRO A 122 12.05 -1.29 -0.05
C PRO A 122 12.50 -0.57 1.22
N ALA A 123 11.86 -0.92 2.34
CA ALA A 123 12.22 -0.41 3.65
C ALA A 123 12.50 -1.60 4.57
N LYS A 124 13.26 -1.35 5.64
CA LYS A 124 13.45 -2.34 6.70
C LYS A 124 12.31 -2.20 7.71
N PRO A 125 11.94 -3.28 8.41
CA PRO A 125 10.93 -3.17 9.47
C PRO A 125 11.29 -2.09 10.52
N GLU A 126 12.58 -1.87 10.77
CA GLU A 126 13.05 -0.85 11.73
C GLU A 126 12.80 0.58 11.24
N ASP A 127 12.68 0.78 9.92
CA ASP A 127 12.44 2.11 9.34
C ASP A 127 10.96 2.50 9.41
N MET A 128 10.08 1.54 9.72
CA MET A 128 8.65 1.78 9.79
C MET A 128 8.28 2.39 11.14
N PRO A 129 7.30 3.31 11.19
CA PRO A 129 6.87 3.84 12.49
C PRO A 129 6.23 2.76 13.34
N PRO A 130 6.25 2.90 14.67
CA PRO A 130 5.55 1.97 15.56
C PRO A 130 4.05 1.99 15.24
N MET A 131 3.47 0.82 15.29
CA MET A 131 2.05 0.62 14.99
C MET A 131 1.19 0.80 16.24
#